data_3754e558d0363c3c841b4e2933174057
#
_entry.id   3754e558d0363c3c841b4e2933174057
#
_cell.length_a   1.000
_cell.length_b   1.000
_cell.length_c   1.000
_cell.angle_alpha   90.00
_cell.angle_beta   90.00
_cell.angle_gamma   90.00
#
_symmetry.space_group_name_H-M   'P 1'
#
loop_
_entity.id
_entity.type
_entity.pdbx_description
1 polymer ?
#
loop_
_entity_poly.entity_id
_entity_poly.type
_entity_poly.pdbx_seq_one_letter_code
_entity_poly.pdbx_strand_id
1 'polypeptide(L)'
;PGETMGSLPAYRSWHPVTQATFAFGYGISVSPLQLAKAYGILANNGLKRDVTLLAVEEIASSSRVLDKDISHDVTRMLTSAVSKTGTGKNAMIDSYSVAGKTGTLHKVKSQGGYEDNKYISAFAGFSPTENPKIVTVVIIDEPAKGDYFGGLVAAPIFSKVTERALQLMQISPDKPLRPHSHGDAMFKKGESS
;
A
#
# COMPACT_ATOMS: atom_id res chain seq x y z
N PRO A 1 -9.80 -11.43 17.45
CA PRO A 1 -10.52 -12.66 17.15
C PRO A 1 -10.43 -12.96 15.66
N GLY A 2 -10.11 -14.21 15.27
CA GLY A 2 -10.08 -14.63 13.86
C GLY A 2 -8.84 -14.23 13.05
N GLU A 3 -7.79 -13.71 13.68
CA GLU A 3 -6.52 -13.44 12.97
C GLU A 3 -5.81 -14.77 12.67
N THR A 4 -5.51 -15.00 11.40
CA THR A 4 -4.69 -16.12 10.97
C THR A 4 -3.21 -15.75 11.16
N MET A 5 -2.45 -16.63 11.76
CA MET A 5 -1.00 -16.45 11.90
C MET A 5 -0.32 -16.65 10.54
N GLY A 6 0.59 -15.75 10.20
CA GLY A 6 1.49 -15.95 9.05
C GLY A 6 2.53 -17.03 9.35
N SER A 7 3.34 -17.33 8.36
CA SER A 7 4.45 -18.29 8.46
C SER A 7 5.77 -17.64 8.07
N LEU A 8 6.73 -17.73 8.97
CA LEU A 8 8.11 -17.33 8.73
C LEU A 8 9.00 -18.56 8.94
N PRO A 9 9.70 -19.06 7.91
CA PRO A 9 10.64 -20.16 8.08
C PRO A 9 11.76 -19.83 9.06
N ALA A 10 12.24 -20.86 9.78
CA ALA A 10 13.32 -20.68 10.76
C ALA A 10 14.59 -20.13 10.11
N TYR A 11 15.00 -18.93 10.47
CA TYR A 11 16.10 -18.19 9.85
C TYR A 11 17.48 -18.88 9.96
N ARG A 12 17.65 -19.78 10.94
CA ARG A 12 18.91 -20.50 11.15
C ARG A 12 19.22 -21.56 10.08
N SER A 13 18.23 -21.91 9.26
CA SER A 13 18.33 -22.93 8.21
C SER A 13 18.13 -22.38 6.80
N TRP A 14 18.26 -21.06 6.61
CA TRP A 14 18.07 -20.49 5.29
C TRP A 14 19.23 -20.80 4.35
N HIS A 15 18.91 -21.44 3.24
CA HIS A 15 19.84 -21.56 2.13
C HIS A 15 20.04 -20.20 1.44
N PRO A 16 21.19 -19.95 0.77
CA PRO A 16 21.44 -18.69 0.05
C PRO A 16 20.31 -18.31 -0.92
N VAL A 17 19.72 -19.29 -1.60
CA VAL A 17 18.56 -19.07 -2.51
C VAL A 17 17.35 -18.56 -1.72
N THR A 18 17.07 -19.10 -0.55
CA THR A 18 15.98 -18.64 0.33
C THR A 18 16.20 -17.18 0.76
N GLN A 19 17.41 -16.81 1.16
CA GLN A 19 17.74 -15.42 1.49
C GLN A 19 17.52 -14.47 0.31
N ALA A 20 17.95 -14.87 -0.88
CA ALA A 20 17.77 -14.09 -2.08
C ALA A 20 16.27 -13.92 -2.43
N THR A 21 15.46 -14.96 -2.28
CA THR A 21 14.02 -14.89 -2.57
C THR A 21 13.23 -14.10 -1.53
N PHE A 22 13.66 -14.06 -0.27
CA PHE A 22 13.10 -13.19 0.75
C PHE A 22 13.23 -11.70 0.42
N ALA A 23 14.30 -11.30 -0.29
CA ALA A 23 14.51 -9.91 -0.67
C ALA A 23 13.38 -9.32 -1.54
N PHE A 24 12.62 -10.18 -2.22
CA PHE A 24 11.46 -9.77 -3.03
C PHE A 24 10.14 -10.43 -2.59
N GLY A 25 10.10 -10.97 -1.35
CA GLY A 25 8.87 -11.38 -0.67
C GLY A 25 8.44 -12.82 -0.88
N TYR A 26 9.27 -13.70 -1.45
CA TYR A 26 8.96 -15.13 -1.56
C TYR A 26 9.33 -15.89 -0.28
N GLY A 27 8.51 -16.87 0.10
CA GLY A 27 8.79 -17.77 1.23
C GLY A 27 8.29 -17.27 2.59
N ILE A 28 7.56 -16.16 2.62
CA ILE A 28 6.90 -15.63 3.82
C ILE A 28 5.40 -15.54 3.58
N SER A 29 4.61 -15.88 4.57
CA SER A 29 3.15 -15.71 4.58
C SER A 29 2.76 -14.79 5.72
N VAL A 30 1.95 -13.79 5.43
CA VAL A 30 1.45 -12.81 6.41
C VAL A 30 -0.03 -12.57 6.22
N SER A 31 -0.76 -12.31 7.32
CA SER A 31 -2.13 -11.86 7.24
C SER A 31 -2.21 -10.40 6.76
N PRO A 32 -3.36 -9.95 6.21
CA PRO A 32 -3.55 -8.54 5.86
C PRO A 32 -3.30 -7.59 7.04
N LEU A 33 -3.69 -7.99 8.25
CA LEU A 33 -3.46 -7.21 9.46
C LEU A 33 -1.98 -7.13 9.83
N GLN A 34 -1.24 -8.23 9.70
CA GLN A 34 0.22 -8.23 9.91
C GLN A 34 0.93 -7.31 8.91
N LEU A 35 0.50 -7.32 7.65
CA LEU A 35 1.02 -6.42 6.63
C LEU A 35 0.70 -4.96 6.96
N ALA A 36 -0.53 -4.66 7.37
CA ALA A 36 -0.92 -3.32 7.81
C ALA A 36 -0.10 -2.85 9.03
N LYS A 37 0.16 -3.73 10.01
CA LYS A 37 1.04 -3.44 11.16
C LYS A 37 2.47 -3.10 10.73
N ALA A 38 3.02 -3.85 9.78
CA ALA A 38 4.37 -3.59 9.24
C ALA A 38 4.46 -2.21 8.56
N TYR A 39 3.47 -1.86 7.73
CA TYR A 39 3.38 -0.52 7.14
C TYR A 39 3.12 0.56 8.20
N GLY A 40 2.37 0.25 9.26
CA GLY A 40 2.17 1.13 10.40
C GLY A 40 3.46 1.47 11.14
N ILE A 41 4.40 0.53 11.23
CA ILE A 41 5.74 0.78 11.81
C ILE A 41 6.51 1.79 10.94
N LEU A 42 6.52 1.61 9.62
CA LEU A 42 7.15 2.57 8.70
C LEU A 42 6.49 3.95 8.80
N ALA A 43 5.16 4.00 8.75
CA ALA A 43 4.37 5.22 8.89
C ALA A 43 4.58 5.94 10.23
N ASN A 44 4.98 5.22 11.28
CA ASN A 44 5.25 5.73 12.62
C ASN A 44 6.76 5.85 12.92
N ASN A 45 7.56 6.14 11.91
CA ASN A 45 9.00 6.36 12.05
C ASN A 45 9.76 5.21 12.75
N GLY A 46 9.38 3.97 12.47
CA GLY A 46 10.00 2.78 13.03
C GLY A 46 9.50 2.36 14.41
N LEU A 47 8.46 3.02 14.93
CA LEU A 47 7.85 2.68 16.22
C LEU A 47 6.68 1.72 16.02
N LYS A 48 6.77 0.55 16.61
CA LYS A 48 5.68 -0.43 16.71
C LYS A 48 4.69 0.01 17.79
N ARG A 49 3.40 -0.06 17.48
CA ARG A 49 2.28 0.04 18.41
C ARG A 49 1.39 -1.19 18.30
N ASP A 50 0.77 -1.55 19.41
CA ASP A 50 -0.22 -2.62 19.39
C ASP A 50 -1.51 -2.14 18.71
N VAL A 51 -2.16 -3.07 17.99
CA VAL A 51 -3.43 -2.81 17.32
C VAL A 51 -4.57 -3.11 18.29
N THR A 52 -5.51 -2.21 18.39
CA THR A 52 -6.76 -2.40 19.15
C THR A 52 -7.97 -2.11 18.25
N LEU A 53 -9.04 -2.86 18.46
CA LEU A 53 -10.36 -2.60 17.87
C LEU A 53 -11.26 -1.77 18.81
N LEU A 54 -10.80 -1.54 20.03
CA LEU A 54 -11.50 -0.74 21.02
C LEU A 54 -10.94 0.68 21.01
N ALA A 55 -11.80 1.68 21.24
CA ALA A 55 -11.35 3.02 21.54
C ALA A 55 -10.59 2.98 22.88
N VAL A 56 -9.39 3.53 22.89
CA VAL A 56 -8.54 3.62 24.07
C VAL A 56 -8.25 5.08 24.36
N GLU A 57 -8.33 5.48 25.61
CA GLU A 57 -8.04 6.85 26.06
C GLU A 57 -6.52 7.09 26.12
N GLU A 58 -5.75 6.05 26.46
CA GLU A 58 -4.30 6.11 26.50
C GLU A 58 -3.67 5.34 25.35
N ILE A 59 -2.68 5.96 24.72
CA ILE A 59 -1.90 5.31 23.68
C ILE A 59 -1.00 4.26 24.35
N ALA A 60 -1.19 2.99 23.99
CA ALA A 60 -0.33 1.91 24.46
C ALA A 60 1.16 2.22 24.19
N SER A 61 2.02 1.66 25.03
CA SER A 61 3.48 1.83 24.92
C SER A 61 3.97 1.49 23.51
N SER A 62 4.84 2.32 22.98
CA SER A 62 5.49 2.08 21.68
C SER A 62 6.90 1.53 21.88
N SER A 63 7.32 0.61 21.04
CA SER A 63 8.69 0.09 21.01
C SER A 63 9.34 0.37 19.66
N ARG A 64 10.61 0.78 19.67
CA ARG A 64 11.36 0.98 18.44
C ARG A 64 11.81 -0.36 17.87
N VAL A 65 11.46 -0.63 16.63
CA VAL A 65 11.84 -1.85 15.89
C VAL A 65 12.65 -1.56 14.63
N LEU A 66 12.60 -0.32 14.14
CA LEU A 66 13.44 0.20 13.05
C LEU A 66 13.98 1.57 13.43
N ASP A 67 15.18 1.87 12.98
CA ASP A 67 15.73 3.21 13.08
C ASP A 67 14.90 4.20 12.24
N LYS A 68 14.82 5.43 12.75
CA LYS A 68 14.05 6.50 12.10
C LYS A 68 14.54 6.77 10.69
N ASP A 69 15.86 6.81 10.49
CA ASP A 69 16.47 7.12 9.19
C ASP A 69 16.19 6.00 8.19
N ILE A 70 16.28 4.73 8.62
CA ILE A 70 15.91 3.58 7.78
C ILE A 70 14.43 3.67 7.39
N SER A 71 13.55 4.00 8.34
CA SER A 71 12.11 4.16 8.07
C SER A 71 11.84 5.27 7.04
N HIS A 72 12.54 6.40 7.15
CA HIS A 72 12.46 7.50 6.18
C HIS A 72 12.97 7.10 4.79
N ASP A 73 14.10 6.39 4.72
CA ASP A 73 14.65 5.92 3.45
C ASP A 73 13.69 4.98 2.74
N VAL A 74 13.13 4.01 3.47
CA VAL A 74 12.12 3.10 2.93
C VAL A 74 10.86 3.87 2.49
N THR A 75 10.41 4.85 3.26
CA THR A 75 9.27 5.71 2.89
C THR A 75 9.54 6.46 1.58
N ARG A 76 10.74 7.00 1.37
CA ARG A 76 11.12 7.66 0.10
C ARG A 76 11.09 6.67 -1.07
N MET A 77 11.59 5.44 -0.88
CA MET A 77 11.54 4.39 -1.90
C MET A 77 10.09 4.01 -2.24
N LEU A 78 9.23 3.83 -1.24
CA LEU A 78 7.82 3.53 -1.41
C LEU A 78 7.05 4.67 -2.10
N THR A 79 7.40 5.93 -1.80
CA THR A 79 6.84 7.10 -2.49
C THR A 79 7.25 7.13 -3.96
N SER A 80 8.51 6.80 -4.26
CA SER A 80 9.00 6.68 -5.64
C SER A 80 8.28 5.57 -6.41
N ALA A 81 7.96 4.45 -5.76
CA ALA A 81 7.21 3.35 -6.37
C ALA A 81 5.78 3.75 -6.77
N VAL A 82 5.21 4.79 -6.17
CA VAL A 82 3.87 5.35 -6.49
C VAL A 82 3.96 6.54 -7.46
N SER A 83 5.15 6.86 -7.98
CA SER A 83 5.32 7.92 -8.98
C SER A 83 4.70 7.56 -10.33
N LYS A 84 4.65 8.53 -11.25
CA LYS A 84 4.12 8.34 -12.62
C LYS A 84 4.78 7.19 -13.39
N THR A 85 6.05 6.92 -13.11
CA THR A 85 6.84 5.84 -13.74
C THR A 85 6.92 4.59 -12.88
N GLY A 86 6.41 4.63 -11.66
CA GLY A 86 6.44 3.53 -10.71
C GLY A 86 5.36 2.48 -10.98
N THR A 87 5.57 1.27 -10.47
CA THR A 87 4.62 0.15 -10.58
C THR A 87 3.29 0.42 -9.87
N GLY A 88 3.29 1.32 -8.87
CA GLY A 88 2.13 1.74 -8.09
C GLY A 88 1.46 3.02 -8.59
N LYS A 89 1.70 3.47 -9.83
CA LYS A 89 1.18 4.74 -10.36
C LYS A 89 -0.33 4.92 -10.17
N ASN A 90 -1.12 3.86 -10.27
CA ASN A 90 -2.57 3.91 -10.11
C ASN A 90 -3.03 4.04 -8.64
N ALA A 91 -2.10 3.98 -7.67
CA ALA A 91 -2.37 4.31 -6.27
C ALA A 91 -2.18 5.81 -5.96
N MET A 92 -1.74 6.61 -6.94
CA MET A 92 -1.59 8.05 -6.75
C MET A 92 -2.92 8.70 -6.39
N ILE A 93 -2.87 9.63 -5.45
CA ILE A 93 -3.97 10.50 -5.06
C ILE A 93 -3.54 11.93 -5.40
N ASP A 94 -4.42 12.68 -6.06
CA ASP A 94 -4.06 14.03 -6.52
C ASP A 94 -3.78 14.98 -5.35
N SER A 95 -4.59 14.89 -4.32
CA SER A 95 -4.55 15.78 -3.15
C SER A 95 -3.61 15.33 -2.04
N TYR A 96 -3.16 14.06 -2.04
CA TYR A 96 -2.36 13.50 -0.96
C TYR A 96 -1.15 12.74 -1.47
N SER A 97 -0.04 12.84 -0.73
CA SER A 97 1.13 12.01 -0.98
C SER A 97 0.88 10.57 -0.53
N VAL A 98 1.44 9.61 -1.25
CA VAL A 98 1.25 8.18 -0.99
C VAL A 98 2.60 7.49 -1.01
N ALA A 99 2.86 6.65 0.00
CA ALA A 99 3.94 5.69 0.03
C ALA A 99 3.34 4.28 0.02
N GLY A 100 3.75 3.43 -0.93
CA GLY A 100 3.18 2.09 -1.02
C GLY A 100 3.84 1.21 -2.07
N LYS A 101 3.44 -0.06 -2.10
CA LYS A 101 3.97 -1.06 -3.01
C LYS A 101 2.90 -2.03 -3.48
N THR A 102 2.99 -2.38 -4.74
CA THR A 102 2.20 -3.45 -5.37
C THR A 102 2.74 -4.83 -4.98
N GLY A 103 1.85 -5.80 -4.85
CA GLY A 103 2.16 -7.23 -4.79
C GLY A 103 1.35 -7.98 -5.83
N THR A 104 1.96 -9.00 -6.43
CA THR A 104 1.28 -9.94 -7.32
C THR A 104 1.85 -11.31 -7.02
N LEU A 105 1.02 -12.22 -6.58
CA LEU A 105 1.44 -13.55 -6.16
C LEU A 105 0.66 -14.60 -6.93
N HIS A 106 1.35 -15.66 -7.35
CA HIS A 106 0.68 -16.88 -7.78
C HIS A 106 0.13 -17.64 -6.58
N LYS A 107 -1.07 -18.17 -6.69
CA LYS A 107 -1.61 -19.07 -5.66
C LYS A 107 -0.86 -20.40 -5.67
N VAL A 108 -0.57 -20.89 -4.49
CA VAL A 108 0.15 -22.16 -4.30
C VAL A 108 -0.88 -23.29 -4.15
N LYS A 109 -0.64 -24.41 -4.83
CA LYS A 109 -1.44 -25.64 -4.68
C LYS A 109 -1.17 -26.26 -3.31
N SER A 110 -2.16 -26.93 -2.74
CA SER A 110 -2.05 -27.65 -1.46
C SER A 110 -0.98 -28.75 -1.46
N GLN A 111 -0.68 -29.31 -2.64
CA GLN A 111 0.32 -30.34 -2.85
C GLN A 111 1.69 -29.82 -3.35
N GLY A 112 1.88 -28.50 -3.33
CA GLY A 112 3.06 -27.82 -3.87
C GLY A 112 2.92 -27.41 -5.34
N GLY A 113 3.76 -26.45 -5.79
CA GLY A 113 3.64 -25.82 -7.09
C GLY A 113 2.61 -24.69 -7.13
N TYR A 114 2.35 -24.14 -8.30
CA TYR A 114 1.46 -22.99 -8.47
C TYR A 114 0.17 -23.39 -9.20
N GLU A 115 -0.93 -22.73 -8.83
CA GLU A 115 -2.20 -22.85 -9.55
C GLU A 115 -2.10 -22.18 -10.92
N ASP A 116 -2.66 -22.80 -11.95
CA ASP A 116 -2.64 -22.22 -13.29
C ASP A 116 -3.61 -21.01 -13.34
N ASN A 117 -3.08 -19.86 -13.76
CA ASN A 117 -3.84 -18.61 -13.92
C ASN A 117 -4.58 -18.09 -12.68
N LYS A 118 -4.15 -18.50 -11.47
CA LYS A 118 -4.72 -17.99 -10.21
C LYS A 118 -3.72 -17.11 -9.49
N TYR A 119 -4.14 -15.88 -9.25
CA TYR A 119 -3.30 -14.82 -8.67
C TYR A 119 -3.96 -14.17 -7.47
N ILE A 120 -3.15 -13.60 -6.61
CA ILE A 120 -3.55 -12.64 -5.60
C ILE A 120 -2.92 -11.30 -5.97
N SER A 121 -3.75 -10.29 -6.13
CA SER A 121 -3.33 -8.93 -6.40
C SER A 121 -3.38 -8.11 -5.12
N ALA A 122 -2.31 -7.44 -4.77
CA ALA A 122 -2.22 -6.68 -3.54
C ALA A 122 -1.66 -5.28 -3.76
N PHE A 123 -2.06 -4.37 -2.91
CA PHE A 123 -1.41 -3.08 -2.69
C PHE A 123 -1.45 -2.74 -1.21
N ALA A 124 -0.30 -2.35 -0.65
CA ALA A 124 -0.19 -1.86 0.71
C ALA A 124 0.52 -0.50 0.72
N GLY A 125 0.04 0.42 1.55
CA GLY A 125 0.61 1.75 1.63
C GLY A 125 -0.01 2.60 2.72
N PHE A 126 0.48 3.82 2.84
CA PHE A 126 -0.02 4.82 3.78
C PHE A 126 -0.02 6.22 3.16
N SER A 127 -0.80 7.10 3.76
CA SER A 127 -0.98 8.46 3.29
C SER A 127 -1.44 9.37 4.46
N PRO A 128 -1.08 10.68 4.47
CA PRO A 128 0.02 11.32 3.73
C PRO A 128 1.40 10.78 4.11
N THR A 129 2.46 11.07 3.33
CA THR A 129 3.79 10.48 3.58
C THR A 129 4.55 11.13 4.73
N GLU A 130 4.42 12.46 4.90
CA GLU A 130 5.13 13.23 5.95
C GLU A 130 4.48 13.07 7.33
N ASN A 131 3.15 13.03 7.38
CA ASN A 131 2.38 12.87 8.61
C ASN A 131 1.28 11.82 8.40
N PRO A 132 1.64 10.54 8.35
CA PRO A 132 0.71 9.45 8.04
C PRO A 132 -0.49 9.40 8.96
N LYS A 133 -1.68 9.25 8.37
CA LYS A 133 -2.95 9.18 9.09
C LYS A 133 -3.64 7.85 8.90
N ILE A 134 -3.41 7.20 7.78
CA ILE A 134 -4.06 5.93 7.45
C ILE A 134 -3.08 4.99 6.76
N VAL A 135 -3.12 3.74 7.14
CA VAL A 135 -2.52 2.62 6.41
C VAL A 135 -3.64 1.83 5.77
N THR A 136 -3.53 1.56 4.49
CA THR A 136 -4.51 0.78 3.75
C THR A 136 -3.84 -0.42 3.10
N VAL A 137 -4.45 -1.59 3.24
CA VAL A 137 -4.04 -2.82 2.55
C VAL A 137 -5.23 -3.32 1.74
N VAL A 138 -5.02 -3.51 0.45
CA VAL A 138 -6.01 -4.06 -0.49
C VAL A 138 -5.50 -5.39 -0.99
N ILE A 139 -6.32 -6.43 -0.85
CA ILE A 139 -6.03 -7.77 -1.36
C ILE A 139 -7.24 -8.22 -2.18
N ILE A 140 -6.99 -8.59 -3.43
CA ILE A 140 -7.99 -9.15 -4.33
C ILE A 140 -7.57 -10.58 -4.67
N ASP A 141 -8.38 -11.51 -4.22
CA ASP A 141 -8.17 -12.93 -4.47
C ASP A 141 -8.83 -13.33 -5.79
N GLU A 142 -8.07 -13.97 -6.67
CA GLU A 142 -8.49 -14.41 -7.99
C GLU A 142 -9.22 -13.31 -8.79
N PRO A 143 -8.54 -12.19 -9.12
CA PRO A 143 -9.17 -11.14 -9.90
C PRO A 143 -9.67 -11.70 -11.24
N ALA A 144 -10.92 -11.40 -11.58
CA ALA A 144 -11.55 -11.86 -12.81
C ALA A 144 -11.11 -11.01 -14.01
N LYS A 145 -11.09 -11.61 -15.21
CA LYS A 145 -10.97 -10.92 -16.51
C LYS A 145 -9.61 -10.27 -16.82
N GLY A 146 -8.56 -11.08 -16.93
CA GLY A 146 -7.37 -10.73 -17.70
C GLY A 146 -6.29 -9.96 -16.94
N ASP A 147 -6.63 -8.96 -16.15
CA ASP A 147 -5.66 -8.22 -15.36
C ASP A 147 -5.52 -8.82 -13.96
N TYR A 148 -4.29 -9.16 -13.59
CA TYR A 148 -3.97 -9.72 -12.26
C TYR A 148 -2.84 -8.97 -11.55
N PHE A 149 -2.26 -7.97 -12.19
CA PHE A 149 -1.20 -7.17 -11.56
C PHE A 149 -1.76 -6.25 -10.48
N GLY A 150 -1.14 -6.28 -9.30
CA GLY A 150 -1.56 -5.44 -8.16
C GLY A 150 -1.63 -3.94 -8.49
N GLY A 151 -0.75 -3.46 -9.39
CA GLY A 151 -0.78 -2.09 -9.89
C GLY A 151 -1.99 -1.74 -10.76
N LEU A 152 -2.65 -2.72 -11.37
CA LEU A 152 -3.83 -2.52 -12.20
C LEU A 152 -5.14 -2.79 -11.45
N VAL A 153 -5.12 -3.73 -10.50
CA VAL A 153 -6.32 -4.22 -9.81
C VAL A 153 -6.45 -3.61 -8.41
N ALA A 154 -5.42 -3.75 -7.54
CA ALA A 154 -5.49 -3.33 -6.15
C ALA A 154 -5.17 -1.85 -5.95
N ALA A 155 -4.24 -1.29 -6.71
CA ALA A 155 -3.80 0.09 -6.56
C ALA A 155 -4.92 1.14 -6.82
N PRO A 156 -5.80 1.02 -7.83
CA PRO A 156 -6.91 1.95 -8.01
C PRO A 156 -7.93 1.92 -6.86
N ILE A 157 -8.13 0.74 -6.26
CA ILE A 157 -9.02 0.57 -5.11
C ILE A 157 -8.40 1.26 -3.89
N PHE A 158 -7.09 1.04 -3.66
CA PHE A 158 -6.34 1.73 -2.61
C PHE A 158 -6.49 3.25 -2.73
N SER A 159 -6.26 3.81 -3.92
CA SER A 159 -6.37 5.26 -4.17
C SER A 159 -7.73 5.80 -3.73
N LYS A 160 -8.81 5.22 -4.25
CA LYS A 160 -10.19 5.67 -3.98
C LYS A 160 -10.58 5.54 -2.50
N VAL A 161 -10.26 4.39 -1.89
CA VAL A 161 -10.61 4.13 -0.48
C VAL A 161 -9.83 5.07 0.44
N THR A 162 -8.52 5.20 0.22
CA THR A 162 -7.64 6.03 1.05
C THR A 162 -8.01 7.51 0.92
N GLU A 163 -8.22 8.01 -0.30
CA GLU A 163 -8.64 9.40 -0.53
C GLU A 163 -9.94 9.71 0.19
N ARG A 164 -10.95 8.84 0.03
CA ARG A 164 -12.25 9.04 0.68
C ARG A 164 -12.15 9.00 2.20
N ALA A 165 -11.35 8.10 2.75
CA ALA A 165 -11.13 8.01 4.19
C ALA A 165 -10.47 9.28 4.75
N LEU A 166 -9.42 9.80 4.08
CA LEU A 166 -8.75 11.04 4.48
C LEU A 166 -9.71 12.25 4.45
N GLN A 167 -10.57 12.33 3.42
CA GLN A 167 -11.60 13.37 3.34
C GLN A 167 -12.62 13.27 4.49
N LEU A 168 -13.09 12.05 4.80
CA LEU A 168 -14.02 11.82 5.91
C LEU A 168 -13.39 12.15 7.27
N MET A 169 -12.09 11.90 7.42
CA MET A 169 -11.31 12.28 8.61
C MET A 169 -10.94 13.76 8.64
N GLN A 170 -11.36 14.54 7.64
CA GLN A 170 -11.06 15.98 7.52
C GLN A 170 -9.55 16.28 7.54
N ILE A 171 -8.75 15.41 6.99
CA ILE A 171 -7.31 15.62 6.85
C ILE A 171 -7.05 16.61 5.71
N SER A 172 -6.31 17.66 6.00
CA SER A 172 -5.93 18.64 4.99
C SER A 172 -5.02 18.01 3.92
N PRO A 173 -5.24 18.29 2.62
CA PRO A 173 -4.33 17.90 1.56
C PRO A 173 -2.89 18.35 1.82
N ASP A 174 -1.92 17.49 1.52
CA ASP A 174 -0.48 17.79 1.62
C ASP A 174 0.17 18.07 0.26
N LYS A 175 -0.61 17.96 -0.82
CA LYS A 175 -0.21 18.38 -2.16
C LYS A 175 -1.02 19.61 -2.59
N PRO A 176 -0.40 20.55 -3.35
CA PRO A 176 -1.14 21.65 -3.93
C PRO A 176 -2.25 21.11 -4.83
N LEU A 177 -3.47 21.57 -4.60
CA LEU A 177 -4.58 21.27 -5.50
C LEU A 177 -4.23 21.79 -6.89
N ARG A 178 -4.22 20.91 -7.87
CA ARG A 178 -4.12 21.34 -9.26
C ARG A 178 -5.35 22.21 -9.56
N PRO A 179 -5.18 23.45 -10.07
CA PRO A 179 -6.35 24.19 -10.55
C PRO A 179 -7.05 23.31 -11.58
N HIS A 180 -8.33 23.05 -11.37
CA HIS A 180 -9.15 22.45 -12.42
C HIS A 180 -9.01 23.38 -13.63
N SER A 181 -8.42 22.90 -14.72
CA SER A 181 -8.53 23.54 -16.01
C SER A 181 -10.01 23.46 -16.38
N HIS A 182 -10.76 24.46 -16.00
CA HIS A 182 -12.06 24.71 -16.64
C HIS A 182 -11.69 24.95 -18.10
N GLY A 183 -12.04 23.98 -18.93
CA GLY A 183 -11.92 24.14 -20.38
C GLY A 183 -12.62 25.43 -20.75
N ASP A 184 -11.83 26.39 -21.22
CA ASP A 184 -12.34 27.53 -21.95
C ASP A 184 -13.16 26.98 -23.12
N ALA A 185 -14.46 26.84 -22.90
CA ALA A 185 -15.42 26.75 -24.00
C ALA A 185 -15.32 28.09 -24.72
N MET A 186 -14.43 28.15 -25.70
CA MET A 186 -14.38 29.24 -26.66
C MET A 186 -15.75 29.39 -27.27
N PHE A 187 -16.46 30.43 -26.85
CA PHE A 187 -17.51 31.06 -27.64
C PHE A 187 -16.85 31.56 -28.94
N LYS A 188 -16.85 30.73 -29.95
CA LYS A 188 -16.70 31.24 -31.32
C LYS A 188 -17.94 32.04 -31.66
N LYS A 189 -17.85 33.36 -31.46
CA LYS A 189 -18.74 34.34 -32.09
C LYS A 189 -18.61 34.18 -33.59
N GLY A 190 -19.70 33.74 -34.25
CA GLY A 190 -19.83 33.84 -35.68
C GLY A 190 -19.90 35.31 -36.09
N GLU A 191 -18.98 35.72 -36.91
CA GLU A 191 -19.14 36.90 -37.74
C GLU A 191 -19.61 36.44 -39.12
N SER A 192 -20.84 36.78 -39.40
CA SER A 192 -21.42 36.77 -40.72
C SER A 192 -21.00 38.04 -41.47
N SER A 193 -20.50 37.88 -42.66
CA SER A 193 -20.60 38.83 -43.75
C SER A 193 -20.70 38.06 -45.04
#